data_4565219b12f98672bb49b27883415136
#
_entry.id   4565219b12f98672bb49b27883415136
#
_cell.length_a   1.000
_cell.length_b   1.000
_cell.length_c   1.000
_cell.angle_alpha   90.00
_cell.angle_beta   90.00
_cell.angle_gamma   90.00
#
_symmetry.space_group_name_H-M   'P 1'
#
loop_
_entity.id
_entity.type
_entity.pdbx_description
1 polymer ?
#
loop_
_entity_poly.entity_id
_entity_poly.type
_entity_poly.pdbx_seq_one_letter_code
_entity_poly.pdbx_strand_id
1 'polypeptide(L)'
;KVREQMGLAYAVYSYISSFTEGGTLTVYAGVNPSSVGKAQDAIMHTIEEFCKNKFTKDEFLRGKEQLKSSVILSQENTASQMIAYGKYLLFNDKILDLDQRVKDIDSMTMEDCVNALSLNFDMSKMAASAVGKLKTPLIIR
;
A
#
# COMPACT_ATOMS: atom_id res chain seq x y z
N LYS A 1 12.11 1.19 7.38
CA LYS A 1 12.28 1.37 8.86
C LYS A 1 12.19 0.00 9.58
N VAL A 2 11.04 -0.65 9.65
CA VAL A 2 10.78 -1.86 10.48
C VAL A 2 11.72 -3.02 10.16
N ARG A 3 12.03 -3.27 8.90
CA ARG A 3 12.95 -4.33 8.46
C ARG A 3 14.41 -3.88 8.53
N GLU A 4 14.75 -2.81 7.85
CA GLU A 4 16.15 -2.42 7.61
C GLU A 4 16.81 -1.74 8.81
N GLN A 5 16.07 -0.88 9.52
CA GLN A 5 16.62 -0.13 10.65
C GLN A 5 16.43 -0.85 11.98
N MET A 6 15.31 -1.57 12.16
CA MET A 6 14.98 -2.20 13.43
C MET A 6 15.20 -3.73 13.44
N GLY A 7 15.34 -4.36 12.28
CA GLY A 7 15.55 -5.81 12.20
C GLY A 7 14.39 -6.66 12.76
N LEU A 8 13.20 -6.08 12.91
CA LEU A 8 12.07 -6.72 13.60
C LEU A 8 11.28 -7.69 12.72
N ALA A 9 11.44 -7.60 11.40
CA ALA A 9 10.65 -8.38 10.47
C ALA A 9 11.49 -8.98 9.34
N TYR A 10 11.17 -10.19 8.90
CA TYR A 10 11.75 -10.84 7.73
C TYR A 10 11.21 -10.21 6.43
N ALA A 11 9.92 -9.90 6.42
CA ALA A 11 9.23 -9.27 5.31
C ALA A 11 8.24 -8.22 5.85
N VAL A 12 8.23 -7.04 5.25
CA VAL A 12 7.21 -6.01 5.47
C VAL A 12 6.87 -5.42 4.12
N TYR A 13 5.60 -5.42 3.79
CA TYR A 13 5.08 -4.77 2.59
C TYR A 13 3.65 -4.31 2.81
N SER A 14 3.20 -3.41 1.96
CA SER A 14 1.81 -2.94 1.93
C SER A 14 1.22 -3.15 0.55
N TYR A 15 -0.08 -3.38 0.51
CA TYR A 15 -0.83 -3.50 -0.72
C TYR A 15 -2.25 -2.97 -0.56
N ILE A 16 -2.83 -2.56 -1.68
CA ILE A 16 -4.20 -2.08 -1.75
C ILE A 16 -5.05 -3.17 -2.44
N SER A 17 -6.18 -3.48 -1.83
CA SER A 17 -7.25 -4.25 -2.46
C SER A 17 -8.42 -3.32 -2.72
N SER A 18 -8.85 -3.25 -3.99
CA SER A 18 -9.97 -2.40 -4.40
C SER A 18 -11.14 -3.27 -4.84
N PHE A 19 -12.33 -2.89 -4.40
CA PHE A 19 -13.62 -3.49 -4.73
C PHE A 19 -14.56 -2.39 -5.21
N THR A 20 -15.71 -2.75 -5.77
CA THR A 20 -16.68 -1.78 -6.29
C THR A 20 -17.16 -0.79 -5.24
N GLU A 21 -17.44 -1.27 -4.02
CA GLU A 21 -18.02 -0.47 -2.94
C GLU A 21 -17.00 -0.03 -1.88
N GLY A 22 -15.71 -0.30 -2.08
CA GLY A 22 -14.70 0.08 -1.10
C GLY A 22 -13.34 -0.55 -1.35
N GLY A 23 -12.47 -0.47 -0.36
CA GLY A 23 -11.12 -1.04 -0.45
C GLY A 23 -10.45 -1.16 0.89
N THR A 24 -9.31 -1.82 0.89
CA THR A 24 -8.45 -1.93 2.07
C THR A 24 -7.01 -1.63 1.72
N LEU A 25 -6.33 -0.90 2.61
CA LEU A 25 -4.87 -0.86 2.64
C LEU A 25 -4.40 -1.85 3.71
N THR A 26 -3.64 -2.84 3.28
CA THR A 26 -3.12 -3.88 4.17
C THR A 26 -1.61 -3.71 4.33
N VAL A 27 -1.14 -3.78 5.57
CA VAL A 27 0.28 -3.90 5.89
C VAL A 27 0.52 -5.32 6.41
N TYR A 28 1.34 -6.07 5.70
CA TYR A 28 1.78 -7.40 6.11
C TYR A 28 3.17 -7.33 6.74
N ALA A 29 3.36 -8.06 7.83
CA ALA A 29 4.67 -8.23 8.45
C ALA A 29 4.89 -9.69 8.88
N GLY A 30 5.95 -10.31 8.35
CA GLY A 30 6.44 -11.59 8.81
C GLY A 30 7.49 -11.37 9.90
N VAL A 31 7.17 -11.71 11.15
CA VAL A 31 8.00 -11.40 12.32
C VAL A 31 8.27 -12.62 13.18
N ASN A 32 9.33 -12.57 13.99
CA ASN A 32 9.53 -13.57 15.03
C ASN A 32 8.44 -13.42 16.12
N PRO A 33 7.87 -14.53 16.65
CA PRO A 33 6.87 -14.49 17.70
C PRO A 33 7.24 -13.63 18.93
N SER A 34 8.52 -13.56 19.29
CA SER A 34 9.01 -12.73 20.38
C SER A 34 9.01 -11.22 20.09
N SER A 35 8.90 -10.84 18.81
CA SER A 35 9.00 -9.45 18.34
C SER A 35 7.66 -8.87 17.89
N VAL A 36 6.57 -9.62 17.96
CA VAL A 36 5.25 -9.23 17.44
C VAL A 36 4.80 -7.87 18.00
N GLY A 37 4.82 -7.68 19.33
CA GLY A 37 4.41 -6.43 19.93
C GLY A 37 5.25 -5.24 19.47
N LYS A 38 6.58 -5.37 19.48
CA LYS A 38 7.50 -4.32 19.00
C LYS A 38 7.29 -3.99 17.54
N ALA A 39 7.03 -5.00 16.71
CA ALA A 39 6.77 -4.79 15.28
C ALA A 39 5.41 -4.10 15.06
N GLN A 40 4.39 -4.47 15.82
CA GLN A 40 3.09 -3.80 15.80
C GLN A 40 3.24 -2.32 16.15
N ASP A 41 3.89 -2.01 17.28
CA ASP A 41 4.10 -0.63 17.73
C ASP A 41 4.88 0.18 16.69
N ALA A 42 5.91 -0.40 16.07
CA ALA A 42 6.70 0.24 15.04
C ALA A 42 5.90 0.50 13.74
N ILE A 43 5.03 -0.42 13.35
CA ILE A 43 4.14 -0.25 12.19
C ILE A 43 3.13 0.85 12.49
N MET A 44 2.47 0.80 13.64
CA MET A 44 1.48 1.81 14.05
C MET A 44 2.09 3.20 14.08
N HIS A 45 3.24 3.36 14.74
CA HIS A 45 3.96 4.62 14.79
C HIS A 45 4.34 5.13 13.39
N THR A 46 4.78 4.24 12.49
CA THR A 46 5.13 4.62 11.13
C THR A 46 3.90 5.12 10.35
N ILE A 47 2.75 4.48 10.53
CA ILE A 47 1.49 4.90 9.89
C ILE A 47 1.04 6.26 10.46
N GLU A 48 1.09 6.43 11.80
CA GLU A 48 0.74 7.71 12.44
C GLU A 48 1.65 8.85 11.98
N GLU A 49 2.96 8.63 11.92
CA GLU A 49 3.90 9.60 11.39
C GLU A 49 3.59 9.97 9.93
N PHE A 50 3.29 8.96 9.11
CA PHE A 50 2.92 9.19 7.72
C PHE A 50 1.64 10.01 7.58
N CYS A 51 0.62 9.72 8.41
CA CYS A 51 -0.63 10.49 8.42
C CYS A 51 -0.44 11.93 8.89
N LYS A 52 0.45 12.17 9.87
CA LYS A 52 0.73 13.51 10.42
C LYS A 52 1.63 14.33 9.51
N ASN A 53 2.79 13.76 9.15
CA ASN A 53 3.86 14.47 8.46
C ASN A 53 3.72 14.37 6.95
N LYS A 54 2.83 13.47 6.49
CA LYS A 54 2.64 13.14 5.08
C LYS A 54 3.96 12.63 4.48
N PHE A 55 4.27 13.00 3.27
CA PHE A 55 5.47 12.57 2.57
C PHE A 55 6.20 13.77 1.97
N THR A 56 7.47 13.66 1.78
CA THR A 56 8.31 14.68 1.15
C THR A 56 8.10 14.68 -0.37
N LYS A 57 8.51 15.79 -1.01
CA LYS A 57 8.50 15.88 -2.48
C LYS A 57 9.30 14.76 -3.14
N ASP A 58 10.45 14.41 -2.56
CA ASP A 58 11.32 13.35 -3.09
C ASP A 58 10.68 11.96 -2.96
N GLU A 59 9.96 11.70 -1.86
CA GLU A 59 9.21 10.45 -1.68
C GLU A 59 8.06 10.38 -2.68
N PHE A 60 7.35 11.47 -2.90
CA PHE A 60 6.30 11.54 -3.91
C PHE A 60 6.83 11.24 -5.31
N LEU A 61 7.92 11.90 -5.73
CA LEU A 61 8.50 11.70 -7.05
C LEU A 61 8.99 10.26 -7.24
N ARG A 62 9.68 9.69 -6.24
CA ARG A 62 10.10 8.28 -6.27
C ARG A 62 8.93 7.32 -6.35
N GLY A 63 7.89 7.54 -5.56
CA GLY A 63 6.67 6.71 -5.60
C GLY A 63 5.98 6.75 -6.95
N LYS A 64 5.89 7.93 -7.56
CA LYS A 64 5.32 8.15 -8.89
C LYS A 64 6.10 7.41 -9.99
N GLU A 65 7.44 7.52 -9.99
CA GLU A 65 8.29 6.79 -10.93
C GLU A 65 8.23 5.28 -10.71
N GLN A 66 8.18 4.82 -9.46
CA GLN A 66 8.01 3.40 -9.15
C GLN A 66 6.67 2.86 -9.66
N LEU A 67 5.59 3.61 -9.47
CA LEU A 67 4.26 3.23 -9.96
C LEU A 67 4.25 3.13 -11.49
N LYS A 68 4.79 4.13 -12.18
CA LYS A 68 4.91 4.16 -13.64
C LYS A 68 5.72 2.98 -14.17
N SER A 69 6.90 2.74 -13.58
CA SER A 69 7.75 1.60 -13.93
C SER A 69 7.02 0.27 -13.72
N SER A 70 6.29 0.10 -12.61
CA SER A 70 5.52 -1.11 -12.35
C SER A 70 4.42 -1.34 -13.37
N VAL A 71 3.73 -0.29 -13.83
CA VAL A 71 2.72 -0.38 -14.88
C VAL A 71 3.34 -0.83 -16.20
N ILE A 72 4.47 -0.23 -16.59
CA ILE A 72 5.16 -0.57 -17.84
C ILE A 72 5.69 -2.01 -17.79
N LEU A 73 6.42 -2.38 -16.74
CA LEU A 73 7.01 -3.72 -16.59
C LEU A 73 5.95 -4.83 -16.48
N SER A 74 4.77 -4.52 -15.94
CA SER A 74 3.66 -5.49 -15.89
C SER A 74 3.21 -5.94 -17.28
N GLN A 75 3.51 -5.17 -18.33
CA GLN A 75 3.16 -5.49 -19.71
C GLN A 75 4.09 -6.54 -20.36
N GLU A 76 5.19 -6.88 -19.74
CA GLU A 76 6.06 -7.97 -20.22
C GLU A 76 5.46 -9.35 -19.94
N ASN A 77 4.53 -9.46 -19.00
CA ASN A 77 3.90 -10.71 -18.61
C ASN A 77 2.46 -10.80 -19.16
N THR A 78 2.22 -11.77 -20.05
CA THR A 78 0.92 -11.95 -20.70
C THR A 78 -0.23 -12.26 -19.73
N ALA A 79 0.03 -13.00 -18.63
CA ALA A 79 -0.98 -13.26 -17.61
C ALA A 79 -1.35 -11.96 -16.85
N SER A 80 -0.36 -11.11 -16.56
CA SER A 80 -0.59 -9.80 -15.97
C SER A 80 -1.39 -8.89 -16.89
N GLN A 81 -1.08 -8.89 -18.18
CA GLN A 81 -1.86 -8.17 -19.19
C GLN A 81 -3.32 -8.65 -19.20
N MET A 82 -3.54 -9.96 -19.36
CA MET A 82 -4.88 -10.54 -19.39
C MET A 82 -5.71 -10.11 -18.17
N ILE A 83 -5.11 -10.21 -16.97
CA ILE A 83 -5.79 -9.82 -15.72
C ILE A 83 -6.07 -8.31 -15.69
N ALA A 84 -5.11 -7.48 -16.10
CA ALA A 84 -5.27 -6.02 -16.11
C ALA A 84 -6.37 -5.58 -17.06
N TYR A 85 -6.34 -6.06 -18.32
CA TYR A 85 -7.35 -5.74 -19.32
C TYR A 85 -8.73 -6.28 -18.93
N GLY A 86 -8.81 -7.53 -18.45
CA GLY A 86 -10.06 -8.15 -18.03
C GLY A 86 -10.69 -7.42 -16.85
N LYS A 87 -9.92 -7.08 -15.83
CA LYS A 87 -10.42 -6.28 -14.70
C LYS A 87 -10.85 -4.88 -15.12
N TYR A 88 -10.05 -4.22 -15.96
CA TYR A 88 -10.38 -2.87 -16.38
C TYR A 88 -11.68 -2.83 -17.18
N LEU A 89 -11.86 -3.78 -18.10
CA LEU A 89 -13.11 -3.92 -18.85
C LEU A 89 -14.30 -4.23 -17.93
N LEU A 90 -14.13 -5.16 -16.98
CA LEU A 90 -15.19 -5.58 -16.07
C LEU A 90 -15.68 -4.45 -15.16
N PHE A 91 -14.76 -3.61 -14.66
CA PHE A 91 -15.11 -2.57 -13.69
C PHE A 91 -15.39 -1.19 -14.32
N ASN A 92 -14.87 -0.93 -15.51
CA ASN A 92 -14.98 0.40 -16.13
C ASN A 92 -15.75 0.38 -17.46
N ASP A 93 -16.13 -0.80 -17.96
CA ASP A 93 -16.76 -0.99 -19.27
C ASP A 93 -15.96 -0.33 -20.42
N LYS A 94 -14.63 -0.37 -20.30
CA LYS A 94 -13.68 0.24 -21.25
C LYS A 94 -12.46 -0.64 -21.43
N ILE A 95 -11.82 -0.52 -22.56
CA ILE A 95 -10.51 -1.15 -22.82
C ILE A 95 -9.43 -0.30 -22.12
N LEU A 96 -8.50 -0.97 -21.45
CA LEU A 96 -7.37 -0.31 -20.80
C LEU A 96 -6.46 0.34 -21.85
N ASP A 97 -6.31 1.65 -21.75
CA ASP A 97 -5.33 2.44 -22.50
C ASP A 97 -4.11 2.68 -21.60
N LEU A 98 -3.00 2.06 -21.94
CA LEU A 98 -1.76 2.15 -21.16
C LEU A 98 -1.10 3.52 -21.26
N ASP A 99 -1.13 4.13 -22.43
CA ASP A 99 -0.55 5.45 -22.64
C ASP A 99 -1.33 6.50 -21.84
N GLN A 100 -2.66 6.38 -21.84
CA GLN A 100 -3.48 7.25 -20.99
C GLN A 100 -3.19 7.01 -19.51
N ARG A 101 -3.04 5.75 -19.08
CA ARG A 101 -2.72 5.44 -17.67
C ARG A 101 -1.36 6.02 -17.24
N VAL A 102 -0.35 5.99 -18.11
CA VAL A 102 0.95 6.63 -17.84
C VAL A 102 0.79 8.15 -17.74
N LYS A 103 0.02 8.77 -18.64
CA LYS A 103 -0.28 10.21 -18.59
C LYS A 103 -1.03 10.58 -17.31
N ASP A 104 -1.98 9.77 -16.88
CA ASP A 104 -2.72 9.99 -15.63
C ASP A 104 -1.78 9.97 -14.42
N ILE A 105 -0.83 9.02 -14.38
CA ILE A 105 0.21 8.97 -13.35
C ILE A 105 1.10 10.23 -13.43
N ASP A 106 1.50 10.65 -14.64
CA ASP A 106 2.35 11.83 -14.84
C ASP A 106 1.64 13.14 -14.47
N SER A 107 0.33 13.22 -14.61
CA SER A 107 -0.48 14.39 -14.22
C SER A 107 -0.76 14.48 -12.71
N MET A 108 -0.59 13.38 -11.97
CA MET A 108 -0.87 13.30 -10.55
C MET A 108 -0.01 14.28 -9.75
N THR A 109 -0.62 15.09 -8.91
CA THR A 109 0.05 16.08 -8.07
C THR A 109 0.24 15.58 -6.64
N MET A 110 1.15 16.22 -5.92
CA MET A 110 1.33 15.94 -4.48
C MET A 110 0.09 16.26 -3.67
N GLU A 111 -0.66 17.29 -4.07
CA GLU A 111 -1.91 17.70 -3.43
C GLU A 111 -3.00 16.63 -3.58
N ASP A 112 -3.13 16.02 -4.76
CA ASP A 112 -4.06 14.91 -4.99
C ASP A 112 -3.78 13.75 -4.04
N CYS A 113 -2.50 13.40 -3.86
CA CYS A 113 -2.11 12.32 -2.95
C CYS A 113 -2.38 12.67 -1.48
N VAL A 114 -2.15 13.92 -1.08
CA VAL A 114 -2.45 14.40 0.28
C VAL A 114 -3.95 14.38 0.55
N ASN A 115 -4.75 14.81 -0.41
CA ASN A 115 -6.21 14.79 -0.30
C ASN A 115 -6.73 13.35 -0.23
N ALA A 116 -6.24 12.46 -1.07
CA ALA A 116 -6.58 11.04 -1.04
C ALA A 116 -6.22 10.39 0.30
N LEU A 117 -5.04 10.71 0.86
CA LEU A 117 -4.62 10.24 2.18
C LEU A 117 -5.60 10.71 3.26
N SER A 118 -5.95 11.98 3.26
CA SER A 118 -6.84 12.59 4.26
C SER A 118 -8.26 12.03 4.23
N LEU A 119 -8.75 11.65 3.04
CA LEU A 119 -10.10 11.11 2.85
C LEU A 119 -10.19 9.61 3.21
N ASN A 120 -9.13 8.86 2.97
CA ASN A 120 -9.18 7.39 3.04
C ASN A 120 -8.49 6.80 4.27
N PHE A 121 -7.66 7.57 4.97
CA PHE A 121 -6.96 7.10 6.15
C PHE A 121 -7.72 7.44 7.44
N ASP A 122 -8.47 6.47 7.94
CA ASP A 122 -9.18 6.58 9.21
C ASP A 122 -8.63 5.53 10.18
N MET A 123 -7.82 5.98 11.12
CA MET A 123 -7.19 5.11 12.13
C MET A 123 -8.22 4.38 13.01
N SER A 124 -9.44 4.92 13.15
CA SER A 124 -10.50 4.28 13.93
C SER A 124 -11.08 3.03 13.27
N LYS A 125 -10.86 2.86 11.97
CA LYS A 125 -11.32 1.70 11.18
C LYS A 125 -10.24 0.63 11.01
N MET A 126 -9.13 0.73 11.71
CA MET A 126 -8.07 -0.27 11.64
C MET A 126 -8.46 -1.56 12.32
N ALA A 127 -8.05 -2.66 11.70
CA ALA A 127 -8.11 -4.00 12.28
C ALA A 127 -6.74 -4.67 12.16
N ALA A 128 -6.40 -5.52 13.11
CA ALA A 128 -5.19 -6.33 13.04
C ALA A 128 -5.52 -7.80 13.28
N SER A 129 -4.84 -8.66 12.54
CA SER A 129 -4.87 -10.10 12.77
C SER A 129 -3.46 -10.65 12.79
N ALA A 130 -3.23 -11.70 13.55
CA ALA A 130 -1.96 -12.41 13.55
C ALA A 130 -2.19 -13.91 13.64
N VAL A 131 -1.34 -14.65 12.93
CA VAL A 131 -1.33 -16.12 12.93
C VAL A 131 0.05 -16.59 13.35
N GLY A 132 0.11 -17.44 14.38
CA GLY A 132 1.37 -17.99 14.89
C GLY A 132 1.29 -18.36 16.37
N LYS A 133 2.46 -18.70 16.94
CA LYS A 133 2.60 -19.00 18.38
C LYS A 133 2.69 -17.69 19.16
N LEU A 134 1.56 -17.00 19.34
CA LEU A 134 1.49 -15.75 20.08
C LEU A 134 1.40 -16.01 21.57
N LYS A 135 2.19 -15.29 22.37
CA LYS A 135 2.11 -15.31 23.84
C LYS A 135 1.10 -14.29 24.39
N THR A 136 0.84 -13.23 23.63
CA THR A 136 -0.08 -12.14 24.00
C THR A 136 -0.95 -11.80 22.78
N PRO A 137 -2.23 -11.44 22.98
CA PRO A 137 -3.08 -10.98 21.91
C PRO A 137 -2.57 -9.65 21.34
N LEU A 138 -2.88 -9.40 20.06
CA LEU A 138 -2.69 -8.08 19.45
C LEU A 138 -3.72 -7.11 20.05
N ILE A 139 -3.28 -5.92 20.39
CA ILE A 139 -4.14 -4.85 20.87
C ILE A 139 -3.94 -3.64 19.95
N ILE A 140 -5.00 -3.23 19.27
CA ILE A 140 -5.05 -1.93 18.57
C ILE A 140 -5.60 -0.93 19.57
N ARG A 141 -4.81 0.10 19.89
CA ARG A 141 -5.21 1.19 20.76
C ARG A 141 -5.55 2.42 19.97
#